data_050c7276c9e2533040ea984a29bcf627
#
_entry.id   050c7276c9e2533040ea984a29bcf627
#
_cell.length_a   1.000
_cell.length_b   1.000
_cell.length_c   1.000
_cell.angle_alpha   90.00
_cell.angle_beta   90.00
_cell.angle_gamma   90.00
#
_symmetry.space_group_name_H-M   'P 1'
#
loop_
_entity.id
_entity.type
_entity.pdbx_description
1 polymer ?
#
loop_
_entity_poly.entity_id
_entity_poly.type
_entity_poly.pdbx_seq_one_letter_code
_entity_poly.pdbx_strand_id
1 'polypeptide(L)'
;LHALEVTDLDRKDRRSTARFFDGTKPEYPRRMRCIQGSDAHRLLADPRNPKNLGVGDRITEVLLPERTFEALRDVFLGNDFARTRVYHHSSHAPYDPVQASREEGASIVQAFHEGITRRGGRLYAVIADVCAMANTNGGTIYVGATAKPKDKPVGVSNAKAAIDTLHEEIEHKLTPPIEVS
;
A
#
# COMPACT_ATOMS: atom_id res chain seq x y z
N LEU A 1 -1.05 -0.78 18.03
CA LEU A 1 -2.12 -0.27 17.16
C LEU A 1 -1.77 -0.63 15.71
N HIS A 2 -2.65 -1.34 15.00
CA HIS A 2 -2.37 -1.86 13.66
C HIS A 2 -3.20 -1.18 12.56
N ALA A 3 -4.32 -0.57 12.91
CA ALA A 3 -5.14 0.23 12.02
C ALA A 3 -5.78 1.40 12.76
N LEU A 4 -6.10 2.45 12.01
CA LEU A 4 -6.83 3.63 12.47
C LEU A 4 -8.09 3.77 11.65
N GLU A 5 -9.22 3.98 12.31
CA GLU A 5 -10.42 4.44 11.62
C GLU A 5 -10.30 5.93 11.32
N VAL A 6 -10.60 6.29 10.09
CA VAL A 6 -10.60 7.67 9.61
C VAL A 6 -11.96 8.00 8.98
N THR A 7 -12.34 9.24 9.03
CA THR A 7 -13.68 9.66 8.58
C THR A 7 -13.89 9.46 7.09
N ASP A 8 -12.85 9.66 6.28
CA ASP A 8 -12.96 9.62 4.81
C ASP A 8 -11.59 9.33 4.20
N LEU A 9 -11.43 8.14 3.62
CA LEU A 9 -10.21 7.72 2.94
C LEU A 9 -10.04 8.36 1.56
N ASP A 10 -11.11 8.74 0.89
CA ASP A 10 -11.06 9.39 -0.43
C ASP A 10 -10.60 10.84 -0.36
N ARG A 11 -10.64 11.42 0.82
CA ARG A 11 -10.26 12.80 1.02
C ARG A 11 -8.75 12.99 0.88
N LYS A 12 -8.34 13.60 -0.25
CA LYS A 12 -6.93 13.82 -0.61
C LYS A 12 -6.37 15.18 -0.18
N ASP A 13 -7.12 15.97 0.55
CA ASP A 13 -6.63 17.27 1.02
C ASP A 13 -5.55 17.12 2.12
N ARG A 14 -4.79 18.21 2.34
CA ARG A 14 -3.68 18.22 3.31
C ARG A 14 -4.12 18.00 4.77
N ARG A 15 -5.41 18.08 5.05
CA ARG A 15 -5.99 17.98 6.40
C ARG A 15 -6.67 16.64 6.64
N SER A 16 -6.61 15.70 5.70
CA SER A 16 -7.17 14.38 5.93
C SER A 16 -6.39 13.62 7.00
N THR A 17 -7.08 12.90 7.86
CA THR A 17 -6.47 12.09 8.92
C THR A 17 -5.56 11.01 8.31
N ALA A 18 -5.98 10.37 7.22
CA ALA A 18 -5.19 9.37 6.54
C ALA A 18 -3.84 9.93 6.07
N ARG A 19 -3.81 11.17 5.55
CA ARG A 19 -2.58 11.82 5.12
C ARG A 19 -1.67 12.24 6.29
N PHE A 20 -2.22 12.49 7.45
CA PHE A 20 -1.41 12.74 8.64
C PHE A 20 -0.61 11.50 9.04
N PHE A 21 -1.19 10.31 8.86
CA PHE A 21 -0.59 9.02 9.22
C PHE A 21 0.05 8.29 8.03
N ASP A 22 0.43 9.00 6.97
CA ASP A 22 1.07 8.43 5.79
C ASP A 22 2.60 8.20 5.95
N GLY A 23 3.14 8.53 7.12
CA GLY A 23 4.56 8.38 7.46
C GLY A 23 5.44 9.54 7.01
N THR A 24 4.89 10.58 6.37
CA THR A 24 5.65 11.75 5.88
C THR A 24 5.83 12.85 6.92
N LYS A 25 5.18 12.73 8.09
CA LYS A 25 5.22 13.74 9.14
C LYS A 25 6.33 13.45 10.15
N PRO A 26 7.19 14.45 10.48
CA PRO A 26 8.23 14.28 11.51
C PRO A 26 7.67 13.86 12.87
N GLU A 27 6.48 14.38 13.22
CA GLU A 27 5.80 14.06 14.48
C GLU A 27 5.24 12.62 14.51
N TYR A 28 5.02 12.03 13.33
CA TYR A 28 4.54 10.68 13.18
C TYR A 28 5.13 10.01 11.94
N PRO A 29 6.38 9.55 12.01
CA PRO A 29 7.13 9.03 10.85
C PRO A 29 6.70 7.63 10.42
N ARG A 30 5.82 6.97 11.20
CA ARG A 30 5.30 5.63 10.87
C ARG A 30 4.04 5.74 10.04
N ARG A 31 4.01 5.07 8.88
CA ARG A 31 2.75 4.88 8.14
C ARG A 31 1.80 3.98 8.92
N MET A 32 0.54 4.39 9.04
CA MET A 32 -0.53 3.58 9.63
C MET A 32 -1.50 3.15 8.55
N ARG A 33 -1.99 1.92 8.67
CA ARG A 33 -3.11 1.47 7.86
C ARG A 33 -4.37 2.20 8.32
N CYS A 34 -4.96 2.96 7.41
CA CYS A 34 -6.21 3.65 7.65
C CYS A 34 -7.36 2.86 7.03
N ILE A 35 -8.45 2.75 7.76
CA ILE A 35 -9.72 2.16 7.33
C ILE A 35 -10.83 3.16 7.55
N GLN A 36 -11.96 2.98 6.89
CA GLN A 36 -13.15 3.79 7.13
C GLN A 36 -14.36 2.91 7.39
N GLY A 37 -15.26 3.43 8.21
CA GLY A 37 -16.59 2.90 8.43
C GLY A 37 -17.62 4.01 8.32
N SER A 38 -18.90 3.67 8.29
CA SER A 38 -19.97 4.65 8.20
C SER A 38 -20.25 5.38 9.52
N ASP A 39 -19.78 4.86 10.64
CA ASP A 39 -20.14 5.33 12.00
C ASP A 39 -21.68 5.50 12.15
N ALA A 40 -22.41 4.54 11.60
CA ALA A 40 -23.85 4.64 11.42
C ALA A 40 -24.61 4.35 12.70
N HIS A 41 -25.49 5.27 13.10
CA HIS A 41 -26.47 5.08 14.15
C HIS A 41 -27.88 4.74 13.62
N ARG A 42 -27.99 4.45 12.31
CA ARG A 42 -29.25 4.14 11.60
C ARG A 42 -29.01 3.22 10.42
N LEU A 43 -30.05 2.53 9.97
CA LEU A 43 -29.92 1.60 8.84
C LEU A 43 -29.71 2.32 7.51
N LEU A 44 -30.41 3.44 7.31
CA LEU A 44 -30.34 4.23 6.06
C LEU A 44 -29.80 5.63 6.36
N ALA A 45 -29.13 6.23 5.38
CA ALA A 45 -28.71 7.63 5.46
C ALA A 45 -29.90 8.57 5.71
N ASP A 46 -29.62 9.67 6.39
CA ASP A 46 -30.61 10.72 6.62
C ASP A 46 -30.70 11.62 5.38
N PRO A 47 -31.84 11.63 4.67
CA PRO A 47 -31.98 12.46 3.46
C PRO A 47 -31.91 13.97 3.75
N ARG A 48 -32.08 14.38 5.01
CA ARG A 48 -32.02 15.79 5.43
C ARG A 48 -30.64 16.21 5.90
N ASN A 49 -29.78 15.26 6.26
CA ASN A 49 -28.44 15.53 6.72
C ASN A 49 -27.43 14.51 6.17
N PRO A 50 -26.70 14.86 5.10
CA PRO A 50 -25.77 13.96 4.43
C PRO A 50 -24.57 13.52 5.30
N LYS A 51 -24.39 14.12 6.47
CA LYS A 51 -23.38 13.67 7.46
C LYS A 51 -23.85 12.46 8.27
N ASN A 52 -25.15 12.23 8.35
CA ASN A 52 -25.73 11.10 9.07
C ASN A 52 -25.85 9.90 8.13
N LEU A 53 -24.79 9.11 8.08
CA LEU A 53 -24.68 7.94 7.21
C LEU A 53 -25.49 6.77 7.73
N GLY A 54 -25.93 5.90 6.83
CA GLY A 54 -26.47 4.58 7.13
C GLY A 54 -25.41 3.50 7.17
N VAL A 55 -25.83 2.30 7.57
CA VAL A 55 -24.95 1.11 7.54
C VAL A 55 -24.53 0.82 6.11
N GLY A 56 -23.22 0.72 5.88
CA GLY A 56 -22.66 0.40 4.57
C GLY A 56 -22.46 1.59 3.63
N ASP A 57 -22.73 2.83 4.06
CA ASP A 57 -22.48 4.01 3.24
C ASP A 57 -20.97 4.35 3.09
N ARG A 58 -20.16 3.86 4.03
CA ARG A 58 -18.69 3.89 3.93
C ARG A 58 -18.15 2.52 4.26
N ILE A 59 -17.41 1.96 3.32
CA ILE A 59 -16.89 0.61 3.41
C ILE A 59 -15.41 0.63 3.06
N THR A 60 -14.61 -0.15 3.79
CA THR A 60 -13.24 -0.49 3.42
C THR A 60 -13.24 -1.87 2.78
N GLU A 61 -12.69 -1.98 1.59
CA GLU A 61 -12.43 -3.24 0.91
C GLU A 61 -11.05 -3.76 1.30
N VAL A 62 -10.96 -5.04 1.62
CA VAL A 62 -9.72 -5.70 2.02
C VAL A 62 -9.43 -6.86 1.08
N LEU A 63 -8.25 -6.87 0.47
CA LEU A 63 -7.79 -7.97 -0.37
C LEU A 63 -7.20 -9.08 0.50
N LEU A 64 -7.89 -10.20 0.54
CA LEU A 64 -7.47 -11.39 1.31
C LEU A 64 -7.19 -12.54 0.35
N PRO A 65 -6.16 -13.38 0.59
CA PRO A 65 -5.95 -14.61 -0.14
C PRO A 65 -7.05 -15.64 0.18
N GLU A 66 -7.57 -15.62 1.41
CA GLU A 66 -8.68 -16.45 1.87
C GLU A 66 -9.49 -15.72 2.95
N ARG A 67 -10.73 -16.15 3.18
CA ARG A 67 -11.63 -15.50 4.15
C ARG A 67 -11.43 -16.07 5.56
N THR A 68 -10.23 -15.88 6.13
CA THR A 68 -9.87 -16.33 7.48
C THR A 68 -9.47 -15.13 8.34
N PHE A 69 -9.51 -15.32 9.66
CA PHE A 69 -9.05 -14.30 10.60
C PHE A 69 -7.54 -14.10 10.48
N GLU A 70 -6.79 -15.17 10.27
CA GLU A 70 -5.34 -15.18 10.11
C GLU A 70 -4.94 -14.31 8.89
N ALA A 71 -5.59 -14.52 7.74
CA ALA A 71 -5.34 -13.72 6.55
C ALA A 71 -5.66 -12.23 6.77
N LEU A 72 -6.75 -11.93 7.47
CA LEU A 72 -7.10 -10.55 7.84
C LEU A 72 -6.06 -9.93 8.78
N ARG A 73 -5.65 -10.66 9.81
CA ARG A 73 -4.61 -10.24 10.75
C ARG A 73 -3.31 -9.92 10.01
N ASP A 74 -2.89 -10.79 9.10
CA ASP A 74 -1.64 -10.63 8.36
C ASP A 74 -1.67 -9.40 7.44
N VAL A 75 -2.82 -9.09 6.83
CA VAL A 75 -2.99 -7.81 6.12
C VAL A 75 -2.81 -6.63 7.06
N PHE A 76 -3.36 -6.67 8.28
CA PHE A 76 -3.27 -5.54 9.21
C PHE A 76 -1.89 -5.41 9.87
N LEU A 77 -1.13 -6.49 10.00
CA LEU A 77 0.23 -6.48 10.52
C LEU A 77 1.26 -6.13 9.43
N GLY A 78 0.96 -6.44 8.17
CA GLY A 78 1.86 -6.27 7.04
C GLY A 78 2.00 -4.83 6.55
N ASN A 79 3.04 -4.59 5.76
CA ASN A 79 3.39 -3.28 5.19
C ASN A 79 2.86 -3.09 3.76
N ASP A 80 2.16 -4.06 3.18
CA ASP A 80 1.50 -3.90 1.89
C ASP A 80 0.17 -3.12 2.07
N PHE A 81 0.26 -1.81 2.04
CA PHE A 81 -0.86 -0.89 2.27
C PHE A 81 -1.90 -0.93 1.14
N ALA A 82 -1.52 -1.39 -0.05
CA ALA A 82 -2.44 -1.53 -1.18
C ALA A 82 -3.49 -2.65 -0.99
N ARG A 83 -3.37 -3.48 0.03
CA ARG A 83 -4.38 -4.49 0.35
C ARG A 83 -5.67 -3.94 0.96
N THR A 84 -5.75 -2.64 1.21
CA THR A 84 -6.98 -1.97 1.69
C THR A 84 -7.29 -0.76 0.84
N ARG A 85 -8.55 -0.59 0.45
CA ARG A 85 -9.02 0.59 -0.30
C ARG A 85 -10.45 0.95 0.07
N VAL A 86 -10.89 2.13 -0.37
CA VAL A 86 -12.31 2.51 -0.34
C VAL A 86 -13.08 1.62 -1.31
N TYR A 87 -14.22 1.12 -0.87
CA TYR A 87 -15.15 0.43 -1.75
C TYR A 87 -16.04 1.43 -2.48
N HIS A 88 -16.10 1.32 -3.79
CA HIS A 88 -16.98 2.11 -4.65
C HIS A 88 -18.01 1.21 -5.32
N HIS A 89 -19.28 1.43 -5.04
CA HIS A 89 -20.40 0.65 -5.59
C HIS A 89 -20.44 0.59 -7.14
N SER A 90 -19.87 1.60 -7.80
CA SER A 90 -19.87 1.71 -9.27
C SER A 90 -18.73 0.97 -9.96
N SER A 91 -17.74 0.45 -9.25
CA SER A 91 -16.61 -0.25 -9.85
C SER A 91 -16.80 -1.76 -9.75
N HIS A 92 -17.24 -2.40 -10.84
CA HIS A 92 -17.25 -3.86 -10.99
C HIS A 92 -15.87 -4.42 -11.39
N ALA A 93 -14.86 -3.57 -11.53
CA ALA A 93 -13.50 -4.01 -11.86
C ALA A 93 -12.89 -4.80 -10.69
N PRO A 94 -12.22 -5.93 -10.98
CA PRO A 94 -11.47 -6.66 -9.96
C PRO A 94 -10.48 -5.74 -9.25
N TYR A 95 -10.24 -5.99 -7.96
CA TYR A 95 -9.26 -5.23 -7.20
C TYR A 95 -7.84 -5.52 -7.71
N ASP A 96 -7.17 -4.50 -8.24
CA ASP A 96 -5.78 -4.56 -8.63
C ASP A 96 -4.94 -3.76 -7.61
N PRO A 97 -4.21 -4.44 -6.70
CA PRO A 97 -3.41 -3.78 -5.68
C PRO A 97 -2.23 -3.01 -6.26
N VAL A 98 -1.67 -3.46 -7.38
CA VAL A 98 -0.57 -2.75 -8.06
C VAL A 98 -1.07 -1.43 -8.64
N GLN A 99 -2.23 -1.44 -9.29
CA GLN A 99 -2.83 -0.22 -9.83
C GLN A 99 -3.20 0.76 -8.71
N ALA A 100 -3.78 0.27 -7.61
CA ALA A 100 -4.09 1.09 -6.44
C ALA A 100 -2.83 1.76 -5.85
N SER A 101 -1.73 1.02 -5.70
CA SER A 101 -0.45 1.55 -5.24
C SER A 101 0.14 2.59 -6.21
N ARG A 102 0.01 2.37 -7.52
CA ARG A 102 0.48 3.33 -8.53
C ARG A 102 -0.32 4.62 -8.52
N GLU A 103 -1.60 4.58 -8.19
CA GLU A 103 -2.46 5.75 -8.01
C GLU A 103 -2.09 6.57 -6.77
N GLU A 104 -1.62 5.91 -5.72
CA GLU A 104 -1.02 6.58 -4.56
C GLU A 104 0.33 7.21 -4.89
N GLY A 105 1.12 6.58 -5.77
CA GLY A 105 2.44 7.01 -6.19
C GLY A 105 3.58 6.57 -5.27
N ALA A 106 4.80 6.99 -5.62
CA ALA A 106 5.99 6.70 -4.82
C ALA A 106 6.00 7.51 -3.52
N SER A 107 6.52 6.90 -2.45
CA SER A 107 6.62 7.50 -1.11
C SER A 107 7.81 6.93 -0.35
N ILE A 108 8.01 7.33 0.91
CA ILE A 108 9.08 6.78 1.77
C ILE A 108 8.88 5.29 2.12
N VAL A 109 7.69 4.73 1.88
CA VAL A 109 7.34 3.33 2.16
C VAL A 109 6.91 2.57 0.91
N GLN A 110 7.02 3.19 -0.27
CA GLN A 110 6.56 2.61 -1.52
C GLN A 110 7.38 3.09 -2.70
N ALA A 111 8.01 2.17 -3.43
CA ALA A 111 8.83 2.46 -4.60
C ALA A 111 8.42 1.60 -5.81
N PHE A 112 8.74 2.09 -7.01
CA PHE A 112 8.41 1.43 -8.28
C PHE A 112 9.62 1.40 -9.19
N HIS A 113 9.94 0.23 -9.73
CA HIS A 113 11.03 0.02 -10.67
C HIS A 113 10.54 -0.77 -11.89
N GLU A 114 10.93 -0.35 -13.08
CA GLU A 114 10.59 -1.06 -14.32
C GLU A 114 11.26 -2.43 -14.43
N GLY A 115 12.33 -2.68 -13.69
CA GLY A 115 13.06 -3.95 -13.71
C GLY A 115 14.29 -3.94 -12.81
N ILE A 116 14.97 -5.09 -12.77
CA ILE A 116 16.14 -5.35 -11.92
C ILE A 116 17.41 -5.64 -12.72
N THR A 117 17.54 -5.09 -13.93
CA THR A 117 18.73 -5.35 -14.74
C THR A 117 19.97 -4.66 -14.14
N ARG A 118 21.11 -5.34 -14.16
CA ARG A 118 22.41 -4.75 -13.76
C ARG A 118 22.82 -3.61 -14.69
N ARG A 119 22.47 -3.76 -15.99
CA ARG A 119 22.75 -2.73 -16.99
C ARG A 119 21.91 -1.47 -16.70
N GLY A 120 22.59 -0.32 -16.68
CA GLY A 120 21.95 0.96 -16.37
C GLY A 120 21.64 1.20 -14.88
N GLY A 121 22.16 0.36 -13.97
CA GLY A 121 22.07 0.59 -12.53
C GLY A 121 20.70 0.31 -11.90
N ARG A 122 19.75 -0.27 -12.63
CA ARG A 122 18.38 -0.53 -12.13
C ARG A 122 18.35 -1.42 -10.89
N LEU A 123 19.17 -2.48 -10.87
CA LEU A 123 19.29 -3.37 -9.73
C LEU A 123 19.79 -2.62 -8.48
N TYR A 124 20.80 -1.76 -8.65
CA TYR A 124 21.34 -0.98 -7.53
C TYR A 124 20.34 0.05 -6.98
N ALA A 125 19.48 0.60 -7.84
CA ALA A 125 18.40 1.49 -7.41
C ALA A 125 17.39 0.75 -6.51
N VAL A 126 17.02 -0.49 -6.86
CA VAL A 126 16.16 -1.33 -6.03
C VAL A 126 16.82 -1.62 -4.67
N ILE A 127 18.11 -2.00 -4.66
CA ILE A 127 18.86 -2.28 -3.42
C ILE A 127 18.96 -1.02 -2.54
N ALA A 128 19.14 0.15 -3.16
CA ALA A 128 19.18 1.42 -2.42
C ALA A 128 17.83 1.71 -1.75
N ASP A 129 16.71 1.45 -2.41
CA ASP A 129 15.38 1.60 -1.81
C ASP A 129 15.12 0.55 -0.71
N VAL A 130 15.58 -0.70 -0.87
CA VAL A 130 15.54 -1.71 0.21
C VAL A 130 16.28 -1.19 1.43
N CYS A 131 17.51 -0.67 1.25
CA CYS A 131 18.30 -0.10 2.34
C CYS A 131 17.61 1.09 2.99
N ALA A 132 17.05 2.00 2.19
CA ALA A 132 16.36 3.18 2.70
C ALA A 132 15.12 2.80 3.52
N MET A 133 14.31 1.85 3.02
CA MET A 133 13.11 1.36 3.72
C MET A 133 13.46 0.59 4.99
N ALA A 134 14.53 -0.21 4.98
CA ALA A 134 14.99 -0.94 6.17
C ALA A 134 15.48 0.01 7.29
N ASN A 135 16.01 1.17 6.93
CA ASN A 135 16.42 2.22 7.89
C ASN A 135 15.23 3.07 8.41
N THR A 136 14.01 2.76 7.98
CA THR A 136 12.79 3.41 8.45
C THR A 136 11.85 2.35 9.06
N ASN A 137 10.59 2.31 8.64
CA ASN A 137 9.59 1.36 9.13
C ASN A 137 9.24 0.27 8.11
N GLY A 138 10.15 -0.01 7.19
CA GLY A 138 9.92 -0.92 6.08
C GLY A 138 9.10 -0.26 4.96
N GLY A 139 8.72 -1.06 3.97
CA GLY A 139 7.95 -0.59 2.82
C GLY A 139 7.74 -1.69 1.79
N THR A 140 7.15 -1.30 0.66
CA THR A 140 6.88 -2.20 -0.47
C THR A 140 7.54 -1.67 -1.73
N ILE A 141 8.26 -2.54 -2.44
CA ILE A 141 8.89 -2.23 -3.72
C ILE A 141 8.21 -3.04 -4.82
N TYR A 142 7.66 -2.34 -5.80
CA TYR A 142 7.03 -2.93 -6.98
C TYR A 142 8.03 -2.97 -8.13
N VAL A 143 8.33 -4.18 -8.63
CA VAL A 143 9.22 -4.38 -9.77
C VAL A 143 8.40 -4.79 -11.00
N GLY A 144 8.71 -4.21 -12.15
CA GLY A 144 7.98 -4.39 -13.40
C GLY A 144 6.91 -3.35 -13.66
N ALA A 145 6.87 -2.27 -12.87
CA ALA A 145 5.93 -1.17 -13.04
C ALA A 145 6.57 0.19 -12.75
N THR A 146 6.00 1.23 -13.32
CA THR A 146 6.33 2.63 -13.00
C THR A 146 5.31 3.19 -12.01
N ALA A 147 5.66 4.26 -11.30
CA ALA A 147 4.73 5.00 -10.44
C ALA A 147 3.62 5.74 -11.21
N LYS A 148 3.69 5.78 -12.55
CA LYS A 148 2.68 6.46 -13.38
C LYS A 148 1.49 5.55 -13.66
N PRO A 149 0.29 5.82 -13.13
CA PRO A 149 -0.87 4.93 -13.26
C PRO A 149 -1.33 4.70 -14.71
N LYS A 150 -1.04 5.65 -15.60
CA LYS A 150 -1.43 5.58 -17.01
C LYS A 150 -0.51 4.71 -17.87
N ASP A 151 0.73 4.49 -17.42
CA ASP A 151 1.67 3.65 -18.15
C ASP A 151 1.29 2.18 -17.95
N LYS A 152 1.40 1.38 -19.01
CA LYS A 152 1.18 -0.06 -18.88
C LYS A 152 2.32 -0.69 -18.09
N PRO A 153 2.06 -1.52 -17.06
CA PRO A 153 3.11 -2.26 -16.38
C PRO A 153 3.89 -3.14 -17.36
N VAL A 154 5.20 -3.11 -17.26
CA VAL A 154 6.09 -3.93 -18.10
C VAL A 154 6.05 -5.39 -17.66
N GLY A 155 5.88 -5.62 -16.37
CA GLY A 155 5.95 -6.94 -15.74
C GLY A 155 7.38 -7.45 -15.59
N VAL A 156 7.50 -8.65 -15.05
CA VAL A 156 8.77 -9.36 -14.88
C VAL A 156 8.66 -10.73 -15.58
N SER A 157 9.52 -10.99 -16.54
CA SER A 157 9.44 -12.20 -17.38
C SER A 157 9.66 -13.50 -16.59
N ASN A 158 10.49 -13.46 -15.56
CA ASN A 158 10.74 -14.59 -14.65
C ASN A 158 10.81 -14.06 -13.21
N ALA A 159 9.66 -14.07 -12.53
CA ALA A 159 9.54 -13.56 -11.18
C ALA A 159 10.44 -14.33 -10.18
N LYS A 160 10.53 -15.66 -10.31
CA LYS A 160 11.36 -16.47 -9.41
C LYS A 160 12.83 -16.09 -9.52
N ALA A 161 13.38 -16.06 -10.74
CA ALA A 161 14.77 -15.67 -10.94
C ALA A 161 15.06 -14.23 -10.51
N ALA A 162 14.08 -13.33 -10.64
CA ALA A 162 14.18 -11.96 -10.15
C ALA A 162 14.26 -11.89 -8.63
N ILE A 163 13.44 -12.66 -7.94
CA ILE A 163 13.44 -12.78 -6.46
C ILE A 163 14.78 -13.37 -5.99
N ASP A 164 15.20 -14.47 -6.57
CA ASP A 164 16.47 -15.13 -6.22
C ASP A 164 17.65 -14.15 -6.38
N THR A 165 17.69 -13.42 -7.51
CA THR A 165 18.73 -12.40 -7.75
C THR A 165 18.68 -11.28 -6.71
N LEU A 166 17.49 -10.80 -6.34
CA LEU A 166 17.36 -9.74 -5.34
C LEU A 166 17.83 -10.22 -3.97
N HIS A 167 17.45 -11.42 -3.55
CA HIS A 167 17.89 -12.00 -2.28
C HIS A 167 19.42 -12.12 -2.23
N GLU A 168 20.05 -12.69 -3.26
CA GLU A 168 21.50 -12.81 -3.32
C GLU A 168 22.20 -11.45 -3.23
N GLU A 169 21.74 -10.46 -3.99
CA GLU A 169 22.37 -9.14 -4.02
C GLU A 169 22.15 -8.36 -2.71
N ILE A 170 21.00 -8.52 -2.06
CA ILE A 170 20.69 -7.91 -0.77
C ILE A 170 21.61 -8.52 0.30
N GLU A 171 21.70 -9.85 0.37
CA GLU A 171 22.53 -10.55 1.33
C GLU A 171 24.03 -10.17 1.20
N HIS A 172 24.52 -10.04 -0.04
CA HIS A 172 25.93 -9.70 -0.28
C HIS A 172 26.26 -8.22 -0.08
N LYS A 173 25.30 -7.30 -0.19
CA LYS A 173 25.54 -5.86 -0.25
C LYS A 173 25.09 -5.09 0.98
N LEU A 174 24.19 -5.64 1.77
CA LEU A 174 23.64 -4.98 2.94
C LEU A 174 24.10 -5.64 4.23
N THR A 175 24.55 -4.79 5.17
CA THR A 175 24.98 -5.22 6.50
C THR A 175 24.40 -4.25 7.52
N PRO A 176 23.72 -4.74 8.59
CA PRO A 176 23.40 -6.15 8.87
C PRO A 176 22.42 -6.78 7.86
N PRO A 177 22.25 -8.13 7.89
CA PRO A 177 21.28 -8.80 7.02
C PRO A 177 19.88 -8.26 7.20
N ILE A 178 19.16 -8.11 6.08
CA ILE A 178 17.79 -7.58 6.04
C ILE A 178 16.85 -8.68 5.57
N GLU A 179 15.76 -8.90 6.30
CA GLU A 179 14.70 -9.81 5.87
C GLU A 179 13.81 -9.12 4.83
N VAL A 180 13.66 -9.77 3.68
CA VAL A 180 12.74 -9.38 2.60
C VAL A 180 11.80 -10.55 2.31
N SER A 181 10.51 -10.26 2.19
CA SER A 181 9.44 -11.25 1.96
C SER A 181 8.62 -10.90 0.72
#